data_e0ff798a7cf8df8352895fd6c42896fe
#
_entry.id   e0ff798a7cf8df8352895fd6c42896fe
#
_cell.length_a   1.000
_cell.length_b   1.000
_cell.length_c   1.000
_cell.angle_alpha   90.00
_cell.angle_beta   90.00
_cell.angle_gamma   90.00
#
_symmetry.space_group_name_H-M   'P 1'
#
loop_
_entity.id
_entity.type
_entity.pdbx_description
1 polymer ?
#
loop_
_entity_poly.entity_id
_entity_poly.type
_entity_poly.pdbx_seq_one_letter_code
_entity_poly.pdbx_strand_id
1 'polypeptide(L)'
;RVWRFGMYYFLVFGCFVAYSQWLLPNFMNVYQTSLVMGGMFATMFSLPSGVIRAFGGYLSDKFGARKVMYWVLSSSVILSALLMIPKMEIKTAGPGVMAGKTGIVTQVSPTNVRIDNKDFPIDSKPESTTTGNIFPTKSSWQKVIVTQNQSVSKKELLAKGVTRITFDANMWVYLILVIMIGISWGIGKAAVYKHIPEYFPSEIGVVGGMVGLLGGL
;
A
#
# COMPACT_ATOMS: atom_id res chain seq x y z
N ARG A 1 26.01 14.43 -16.94
CA ARG A 1 24.61 14.38 -17.46
C ARG A 1 24.13 12.93 -17.66
N VAL A 2 25.01 12.01 -18.14
CA VAL A 2 24.68 10.59 -18.36
C VAL A 2 24.10 9.94 -17.10
N TRP A 3 24.73 10.14 -15.92
CA TRP A 3 24.25 9.64 -14.62
C TRP A 3 22.82 10.10 -14.28
N ARG A 4 22.47 11.35 -14.62
CA ARG A 4 21.12 11.86 -14.40
C ARG A 4 20.08 11.12 -15.25
N PHE A 5 20.41 10.84 -16.51
CA PHE A 5 19.53 10.07 -17.40
C PHE A 5 19.44 8.61 -16.96
N GLY A 6 20.57 8.03 -16.50
CA GLY A 6 20.58 6.71 -15.88
C GLY A 6 19.66 6.65 -14.65
N MET A 7 19.74 7.64 -13.73
CA MET A 7 18.84 7.75 -12.57
C MET A 7 17.37 7.89 -12.98
N TYR A 8 17.06 8.71 -13.99
CA TYR A 8 15.68 8.82 -14.47
C TYR A 8 15.19 7.50 -15.06
N TYR A 9 16.03 6.80 -15.81
CA TYR A 9 15.67 5.50 -16.37
C TYR A 9 15.54 4.42 -15.32
N PHE A 10 16.41 4.41 -14.32
CA PHE A 10 16.29 3.54 -13.15
C PHE A 10 14.94 3.74 -12.43
N LEU A 11 14.52 5.00 -12.23
CA LEU A 11 13.22 5.28 -11.59
C LEU A 11 12.04 4.79 -12.44
N VAL A 12 12.02 5.01 -13.76
CA VAL A 12 10.86 4.64 -14.58
C VAL A 12 10.92 3.22 -15.13
N PHE A 13 12.10 2.64 -15.33
CA PHE A 13 12.26 1.29 -15.84
C PHE A 13 12.58 0.30 -14.73
N GLY A 14 13.54 0.57 -13.85
CA GLY A 14 13.88 -0.30 -12.72
C GLY A 14 12.70 -0.51 -11.79
N CYS A 15 12.02 0.58 -11.38
CA CYS A 15 10.78 0.45 -10.59
C CYS A 15 9.68 -0.30 -11.34
N PHE A 16 9.55 -0.11 -12.66
CA PHE A 16 8.59 -0.86 -13.46
C PHE A 16 8.88 -2.37 -13.44
N VAL A 17 10.13 -2.77 -13.59
CA VAL A 17 10.54 -4.18 -13.53
C VAL A 17 10.29 -4.76 -12.14
N ALA A 18 10.70 -4.06 -11.09
CA ALA A 18 10.45 -4.48 -9.72
C ALA A 18 8.95 -4.66 -9.45
N TYR A 19 8.12 -3.70 -9.85
CA TYR A 19 6.66 -3.81 -9.70
C TYR A 19 6.08 -4.99 -10.48
N SER A 20 6.50 -5.21 -11.73
CA SER A 20 6.00 -6.32 -12.55
C SER A 20 6.26 -7.68 -11.91
N GLN A 21 7.38 -7.84 -11.21
CA GLN A 21 7.72 -9.06 -10.48
C GLN A 21 6.90 -9.23 -9.19
N TRP A 22 6.64 -8.13 -8.46
CA TRP A 22 5.92 -8.16 -7.19
C TRP A 22 4.40 -8.14 -7.30
N LEU A 23 3.84 -7.70 -8.42
CA LEU A 23 2.39 -7.59 -8.58
C LEU A 23 1.68 -8.93 -8.44
N LEU A 24 2.17 -9.99 -9.07
CA LEU A 24 1.57 -11.32 -8.99
C LEU A 24 1.54 -11.85 -7.54
N PRO A 25 2.66 -11.92 -6.80
CA PRO A 25 2.64 -12.30 -5.39
C PRO A 25 1.76 -11.39 -4.53
N ASN A 26 1.74 -10.09 -4.81
CA ASN A 26 0.91 -9.14 -4.06
C ASN A 26 -0.59 -9.41 -4.23
N PHE A 27 -1.06 -9.61 -5.46
CA PHE A 27 -2.47 -9.95 -5.71
C PHE A 27 -2.86 -11.28 -5.08
N MET A 28 -1.98 -12.29 -5.13
CA MET A 28 -2.25 -13.59 -4.50
C MET A 28 -2.26 -13.51 -2.98
N ASN A 29 -1.28 -12.86 -2.35
CA ASN A 29 -1.11 -12.87 -0.91
C ASN A 29 -1.99 -11.85 -0.18
N VAL A 30 -2.19 -10.66 -0.77
CA VAL A 30 -2.94 -9.57 -0.14
C VAL A 30 -4.43 -9.66 -0.46
N TYR A 31 -4.76 -9.92 -1.72
CA TYR A 31 -6.14 -9.94 -2.21
C TYR A 31 -6.72 -11.35 -2.41
N GLN A 32 -5.94 -12.40 -2.10
CA GLN A 32 -6.34 -13.81 -2.20
C GLN A 32 -6.88 -14.20 -3.58
N THR A 33 -6.31 -13.60 -4.64
CA THR A 33 -6.69 -13.92 -6.02
C THR A 33 -6.06 -15.24 -6.48
N SER A 34 -6.68 -15.88 -7.46
CA SER A 34 -6.07 -17.05 -8.11
C SER A 34 -4.84 -16.65 -8.93
N LEU A 35 -3.94 -17.62 -9.19
CA LEU A 35 -2.75 -17.42 -10.02
C LEU A 35 -3.09 -16.82 -11.39
N VAL A 36 -4.17 -17.30 -12.01
CA VAL A 36 -4.63 -16.82 -13.33
C VAL A 36 -5.07 -15.36 -13.26
N MET A 37 -5.89 -14.99 -12.27
CA MET A 37 -6.35 -13.60 -12.10
C MET A 37 -5.19 -12.67 -11.75
N GLY A 38 -4.30 -13.07 -10.86
CA GLY A 38 -3.10 -12.29 -10.52
C GLY A 38 -2.21 -12.06 -11.74
N GLY A 39 -2.03 -13.09 -12.60
CA GLY A 39 -1.31 -12.97 -13.87
C GLY A 39 -1.98 -12.02 -14.87
N MET A 40 -3.32 -12.07 -14.99
CA MET A 40 -4.08 -11.12 -15.82
C MET A 40 -3.87 -9.67 -15.33
N PHE A 41 -3.93 -9.41 -14.03
CA PHE A 41 -3.72 -8.08 -13.47
C PHE A 41 -2.28 -7.57 -13.68
N ALA A 42 -1.28 -8.44 -13.54
CA ALA A 42 0.10 -8.11 -13.87
C ALA A 42 0.27 -7.78 -15.37
N THR A 43 -0.47 -8.47 -16.24
CA THR A 43 -0.49 -8.18 -17.68
C THR A 43 -1.16 -6.84 -17.97
N MET A 44 -2.27 -6.51 -17.28
CA MET A 44 -2.94 -5.20 -17.40
C MET A 44 -2.05 -4.03 -16.97
N PHE A 45 -1.07 -4.24 -16.10
CA PHE A 45 -0.04 -3.26 -15.79
C PHE A 45 1.00 -3.13 -16.90
N SER A 46 1.52 -4.26 -17.38
CA SER A 46 2.68 -4.31 -18.27
C SER A 46 2.35 -3.95 -19.71
N LEU A 47 1.23 -4.44 -20.24
CA LEU A 47 0.83 -4.29 -21.64
C LEU A 47 0.55 -2.81 -22.00
N PRO A 48 -0.30 -2.06 -21.27
CA PRO A 48 -0.51 -0.64 -21.56
C PRO A 48 0.78 0.18 -21.45
N SER A 49 1.67 -0.14 -20.52
CA SER A 49 2.98 0.53 -20.39
C SER A 49 3.87 0.34 -21.61
N GLY A 50 3.79 -0.82 -22.26
CA GLY A 50 4.53 -1.09 -23.51
C GLY A 50 3.98 -0.27 -24.67
N VAL A 51 2.68 -0.28 -24.87
CA VAL A 51 1.99 0.41 -25.97
C VAL A 51 2.11 1.93 -25.84
N ILE A 52 1.88 2.48 -24.65
CA ILE A 52 1.90 3.92 -24.40
C ILE A 52 3.29 4.54 -24.56
N ARG A 53 4.34 3.74 -24.62
CA ARG A 53 5.71 4.19 -24.86
C ARG A 53 5.82 4.93 -26.21
N ALA A 54 5.12 4.46 -27.24
CA ALA A 54 5.08 5.15 -28.54
C ALA A 54 4.46 6.55 -28.40
N PHE A 55 3.36 6.66 -27.66
CA PHE A 55 2.72 7.94 -27.36
C PHE A 55 3.62 8.86 -26.50
N GLY A 56 4.38 8.29 -25.57
CA GLY A 56 5.39 9.02 -24.79
C GLY A 56 6.46 9.70 -25.66
N GLY A 57 6.87 9.03 -26.75
CA GLY A 57 7.74 9.63 -27.76
C GLY A 57 7.10 10.86 -28.42
N TYR A 58 5.88 10.73 -28.90
CA TYR A 58 5.11 11.82 -29.50
C TYR A 58 4.91 13.02 -28.53
N LEU A 59 4.56 12.74 -27.28
CA LEU A 59 4.44 13.79 -26.24
C LEU A 59 5.77 14.51 -26.02
N SER A 60 6.87 13.78 -25.99
CA SER A 60 8.21 14.34 -25.81
C SER A 60 8.64 15.21 -27.01
N ASP A 61 8.21 14.88 -28.22
CA ASP A 61 8.42 15.71 -29.41
C ASP A 61 7.61 17.02 -29.36
N LYS A 62 6.36 16.94 -28.90
CA LYS A 62 5.45 18.08 -28.87
C LYS A 62 5.72 19.06 -27.73
N PHE A 63 5.98 18.56 -26.53
CA PHE A 63 6.12 19.37 -25.30
C PHE A 63 7.55 19.51 -24.79
N GLY A 64 8.48 18.74 -25.37
CA GLY A 64 9.86 18.63 -24.92
C GLY A 64 10.03 17.55 -23.85
N ALA A 65 11.05 16.71 -24.03
CA ALA A 65 11.32 15.55 -23.17
C ALA A 65 11.47 15.92 -21.68
N ARG A 66 12.03 17.11 -21.39
CA ARG A 66 12.22 17.59 -20.02
C ARG A 66 10.91 17.85 -19.29
N LYS A 67 9.93 18.49 -19.94
CA LYS A 67 8.61 18.76 -19.34
C LYS A 67 7.84 17.47 -19.10
N VAL A 68 7.85 16.57 -20.09
CA VAL A 68 7.22 15.26 -19.98
C VAL A 68 7.81 14.46 -18.81
N MET A 69 9.14 14.53 -18.61
CA MET A 69 9.80 13.87 -17.50
C MET A 69 9.35 14.42 -16.13
N TYR A 70 9.16 15.74 -16.00
CA TYR A 70 8.59 16.33 -14.77
C TYR A 70 7.18 15.82 -14.50
N TRP A 71 6.32 15.74 -15.52
CA TRP A 71 4.96 15.19 -15.36
C TRP A 71 4.98 13.74 -14.92
N VAL A 72 5.84 12.92 -15.55
CA VAL A 72 5.98 11.51 -15.18
C VAL A 72 6.46 11.34 -13.74
N LEU A 73 7.51 12.06 -13.33
CA LEU A 73 8.02 11.96 -11.97
C LEU A 73 7.02 12.45 -10.93
N SER A 74 6.35 13.58 -11.18
CA SER A 74 5.33 14.11 -10.27
C SER A 74 4.14 13.16 -10.15
N SER A 75 3.62 12.65 -11.28
CA SER A 75 2.53 11.67 -11.24
C SER A 75 2.95 10.37 -10.56
N SER A 76 4.19 9.92 -10.74
CA SER A 76 4.72 8.72 -10.06
C SER A 76 4.75 8.90 -8.55
N VAL A 77 5.18 10.06 -8.04
CA VAL A 77 5.17 10.36 -6.59
C VAL A 77 3.74 10.34 -6.04
N ILE A 78 2.81 11.01 -6.71
CA ILE A 78 1.41 11.07 -6.28
C ILE A 78 0.77 9.67 -6.30
N LEU A 79 0.92 8.93 -7.39
CA LEU A 79 0.36 7.59 -7.52
C LEU A 79 0.98 6.60 -6.54
N SER A 80 2.31 6.69 -6.29
CA SER A 80 2.98 5.87 -5.29
C SER A 80 2.51 6.18 -3.87
N ALA A 81 2.28 7.46 -3.56
CA ALA A 81 1.70 7.86 -2.27
C ALA A 81 0.28 7.31 -2.09
N LEU A 82 -0.55 7.35 -3.15
CA LEU A 82 -1.88 6.75 -3.13
C LEU A 82 -1.83 5.21 -3.00
N LEU A 83 -0.83 4.55 -3.58
CA LEU A 83 -0.61 3.10 -3.43
C LEU A 83 -0.14 2.69 -2.03
N MET A 84 0.34 3.61 -1.20
CA MET A 84 0.68 3.32 0.21
C MET A 84 -0.55 3.15 1.10
N ILE A 85 -1.71 3.71 0.72
CA ILE A 85 -2.95 3.71 1.51
C ILE A 85 -3.60 2.32 1.61
N PRO A 86 -3.50 1.40 0.63
CA PRO A 86 -4.18 0.11 0.70
C PRO A 86 -3.66 -0.76 1.84
N LYS A 87 -4.59 -1.23 2.69
CA LYS A 87 -4.38 -2.21 3.75
C LYS A 87 -3.43 -1.77 4.87
N MET A 88 -3.69 -0.60 5.44
CA MET A 88 -3.05 -0.15 6.67
C MET A 88 -3.91 -0.53 7.89
N GLU A 89 -3.30 -1.16 8.89
CA GLU A 89 -3.92 -1.45 10.18
C GLU A 89 -3.26 -0.61 11.27
N ILE A 90 -4.03 0.31 11.87
CA ILE A 90 -3.56 1.13 12.98
C ILE A 90 -4.26 0.66 14.25
N LYS A 91 -3.49 0.23 15.24
CA LYS A 91 -3.97 -0.13 16.57
C LYS A 91 -3.67 0.99 17.55
N THR A 92 -4.71 1.51 18.19
CA THR A 92 -4.60 2.52 19.23
C THR A 92 -5.26 2.03 20.52
N ALA A 93 -4.95 2.67 21.65
CA ALA A 93 -5.66 2.41 22.87
C ALA A 93 -7.13 2.84 22.73
N GLY A 94 -8.04 1.97 23.12
CA GLY A 94 -9.47 2.23 23.18
C GLY A 94 -9.99 2.36 24.62
N PRO A 95 -11.30 2.60 24.81
CA PRO A 95 -11.90 2.66 26.14
C PRO A 95 -11.81 1.28 26.82
N GLY A 96 -11.12 1.24 27.96
CA GLY A 96 -11.02 0.04 28.79
C GLY A 96 -12.16 -0.06 29.80
N VAL A 97 -12.35 -1.24 30.39
CA VAL A 97 -13.31 -1.48 31.48
C VAL A 97 -12.58 -1.47 32.81
N MET A 98 -13.06 -0.67 33.75
CA MET A 98 -12.49 -0.55 35.11
C MET A 98 -13.45 -1.15 36.17
N ALA A 99 -12.85 -1.69 37.22
CA ALA A 99 -13.58 -2.19 38.36
C ALA A 99 -14.37 -1.07 39.08
N GLY A 100 -15.68 -1.19 39.18
CA GLY A 100 -16.53 -0.23 39.89
C GLY A 100 -16.43 -0.34 41.41
N LYS A 101 -15.95 -1.49 41.93
CA LYS A 101 -15.74 -1.76 43.37
C LYS A 101 -14.54 -2.67 43.57
N THR A 102 -14.03 -2.70 44.80
CA THR A 102 -13.03 -3.68 45.25
C THR A 102 -13.72 -5.04 45.45
N GLY A 103 -13.10 -6.13 45.02
CA GLY A 103 -13.65 -7.48 45.20
C GLY A 103 -12.76 -8.54 44.54
N ILE A 104 -13.24 -9.77 44.52
CA ILE A 104 -12.54 -10.91 43.92
C ILE A 104 -13.22 -11.24 42.58
N VAL A 105 -12.41 -11.45 41.55
CA VAL A 105 -12.91 -11.87 40.25
C VAL A 105 -13.37 -13.32 40.33
N THR A 106 -14.69 -13.54 40.31
CA THR A 106 -15.28 -14.87 40.41
C THR A 106 -15.37 -15.62 39.11
N GLN A 107 -15.56 -14.90 38.00
CA GLN A 107 -15.64 -15.50 36.67
C GLN A 107 -15.03 -14.58 35.61
N VAL A 108 -14.29 -15.17 34.69
CA VAL A 108 -13.70 -14.50 33.52
C VAL A 108 -14.22 -15.18 32.27
N SER A 109 -14.88 -14.40 31.41
CA SER A 109 -15.35 -14.82 30.09
C SER A 109 -14.89 -13.82 29.05
N PRO A 110 -14.77 -14.18 27.75
CA PRO A 110 -14.44 -13.22 26.67
C PRO A 110 -15.40 -12.04 26.57
N THR A 111 -16.64 -12.20 27.01
CA THR A 111 -17.73 -11.20 26.92
C THR A 111 -18.13 -10.61 28.26
N ASN A 112 -17.64 -11.14 29.38
CA ASN A 112 -18.04 -10.68 30.69
C ASN A 112 -16.99 -11.00 31.76
N VAL A 113 -16.76 -10.07 32.69
CA VAL A 113 -15.98 -10.28 33.91
C VAL A 113 -16.89 -10.04 35.10
N ARG A 114 -17.00 -11.03 36.01
CA ARG A 114 -17.80 -10.94 37.23
C ARG A 114 -16.90 -10.72 38.42
N ILE A 115 -17.23 -9.69 39.22
CA ILE A 115 -16.57 -9.39 40.49
C ILE A 115 -17.64 -9.58 41.56
N ASP A 116 -17.47 -10.60 42.45
CA ASP A 116 -18.46 -11.07 43.40
C ASP A 116 -19.82 -11.33 42.70
N ASN A 117 -20.79 -10.42 42.87
CA ASN A 117 -22.14 -10.51 42.29
C ASN A 117 -22.42 -9.44 41.22
N LYS A 118 -21.42 -8.75 40.71
CA LYS A 118 -21.61 -7.70 39.69
C LYS A 118 -20.90 -8.06 38.38
N ASP A 119 -21.66 -7.99 37.31
CA ASP A 119 -21.17 -8.25 35.95
C ASP A 119 -20.65 -6.98 35.30
N PHE A 120 -19.51 -7.10 34.60
CA PHE A 120 -18.87 -6.06 33.79
C PHE A 120 -18.81 -6.57 32.36
N PRO A 121 -19.70 -6.07 31.48
CA PRO A 121 -19.73 -6.50 30.10
C PRO A 121 -18.44 -6.06 29.37
N ILE A 122 -17.95 -6.93 28.50
CA ILE A 122 -16.74 -6.74 27.70
C ILE A 122 -17.11 -6.94 26.24
N ASP A 123 -16.76 -5.95 25.43
CA ASP A 123 -16.94 -6.05 23.99
C ASP A 123 -15.91 -7.02 23.40
N SER A 124 -16.38 -8.14 22.89
CA SER A 124 -15.53 -9.11 22.21
C SER A 124 -15.00 -8.58 20.89
N LYS A 125 -13.88 -9.12 20.45
CA LYS A 125 -13.29 -8.78 19.16
C LYS A 125 -14.31 -9.07 18.04
N PRO A 126 -14.69 -8.06 17.21
CA PRO A 126 -15.59 -8.32 16.11
C PRO A 126 -14.93 -9.26 15.10
N GLU A 127 -15.71 -10.18 14.56
CA GLU A 127 -15.27 -11.01 13.43
C GLU A 127 -14.89 -10.09 12.27
N SER A 128 -13.71 -10.32 11.69
CA SER A 128 -13.20 -9.47 10.60
C SER A 128 -14.04 -9.70 9.34
N THR A 129 -15.09 -8.95 9.18
CA THR A 129 -15.80 -8.82 7.90
C THR A 129 -14.91 -7.97 6.99
N THR A 130 -14.24 -8.62 6.06
CA THR A 130 -13.50 -7.95 4.98
C THR A 130 -14.55 -7.37 4.02
N THR A 131 -15.03 -6.20 4.35
CA THR A 131 -15.89 -5.43 3.45
C THR A 131 -14.95 -4.52 2.65
N GLY A 132 -14.89 -4.69 1.34
CA GLY A 132 -14.06 -3.88 0.44
C GLY A 132 -14.50 -2.41 0.39
N ASN A 133 -14.55 -1.75 1.54
CA ASN A 133 -14.89 -0.35 1.69
C ASN A 133 -13.68 0.52 1.36
N ILE A 134 -13.90 1.56 0.57
CA ILE A 134 -12.89 2.60 0.25
C ILE A 134 -12.55 3.43 1.49
N PHE A 135 -13.49 3.55 2.46
CA PHE A 135 -13.31 4.33 3.67
C PHE A 135 -12.78 3.47 4.83
N PRO A 136 -11.99 4.06 5.74
CA PRO A 136 -11.48 3.35 6.90
C PRO A 136 -12.60 2.85 7.80
N THR A 137 -12.50 1.59 8.19
CA THR A 137 -13.44 0.97 9.15
C THR A 137 -12.81 1.02 10.53
N LYS A 138 -13.53 1.58 11.49
CA LYS A 138 -13.13 1.61 12.90
C LYS A 138 -13.86 0.51 13.66
N SER A 139 -13.11 -0.37 14.30
CA SER A 139 -13.62 -1.37 15.25
C SER A 139 -12.95 -1.19 16.60
N SER A 140 -13.70 -1.32 17.68
CA SER A 140 -13.16 -1.28 19.03
C SER A 140 -13.64 -2.51 19.80
N TRP A 141 -12.75 -3.06 20.60
CA TRP A 141 -13.06 -4.19 21.51
C TRP A 141 -12.19 -4.10 22.75
N GLN A 142 -12.45 -4.96 23.70
CA GLN A 142 -11.72 -5.00 24.96
C GLN A 142 -11.06 -6.38 25.12
N LYS A 143 -9.83 -6.37 25.59
CA LYS A 143 -9.09 -7.59 25.92
C LYS A 143 -8.97 -7.70 27.43
N VAL A 144 -9.53 -8.75 28.01
CA VAL A 144 -9.43 -9.05 29.45
C VAL A 144 -7.98 -9.21 29.84
N ILE A 145 -7.60 -8.60 30.96
CA ILE A 145 -6.23 -8.65 31.52
C ILE A 145 -6.21 -9.26 32.93
N VAL A 146 -7.38 -9.43 33.57
CA VAL A 146 -7.48 -10.03 34.90
C VAL A 146 -7.69 -11.54 34.80
N THR A 147 -7.24 -12.24 35.83
CA THR A 147 -7.41 -13.71 35.97
C THR A 147 -8.48 -14.04 36.98
N GLN A 148 -9.06 -15.23 36.90
CA GLN A 148 -10.00 -15.72 37.88
C GLN A 148 -9.35 -15.84 39.27
N ASN A 149 -10.08 -15.51 40.32
CA ASN A 149 -9.64 -15.42 41.72
C ASN A 149 -8.63 -14.30 42.01
N GLN A 150 -8.43 -13.37 41.11
CA GLN A 150 -7.63 -12.19 41.35
C GLN A 150 -8.39 -11.17 42.21
N SER A 151 -7.74 -10.63 43.22
CA SER A 151 -8.27 -9.49 43.99
C SER A 151 -8.03 -8.21 43.19
N VAL A 152 -9.06 -7.41 42.96
CA VAL A 152 -9.01 -6.16 42.23
C VAL A 152 -9.50 -5.00 43.08
N SER A 153 -8.83 -3.85 42.94
CA SER A 153 -9.18 -2.63 43.62
C SER A 153 -10.17 -1.79 42.80
N LYS A 154 -10.92 -0.91 43.48
CA LYS A 154 -11.78 0.06 42.77
C LYS A 154 -10.98 0.89 41.78
N LYS A 155 -11.48 1.06 40.56
CA LYS A 155 -10.82 1.70 39.40
C LYS A 155 -9.63 0.94 38.79
N GLU A 156 -9.38 -0.30 39.21
CA GLU A 156 -8.40 -1.15 38.54
C GLU A 156 -8.91 -1.58 37.17
N LEU A 157 -8.01 -1.69 36.21
CA LEU A 157 -8.34 -2.01 34.82
C LEU A 157 -8.63 -3.52 34.69
N LEU A 158 -9.86 -3.88 34.33
CA LEU A 158 -10.31 -5.26 34.12
C LEU A 158 -10.02 -5.73 32.67
N ALA A 159 -10.25 -4.82 31.72
CA ALA A 159 -10.00 -5.10 30.33
C ALA A 159 -9.43 -3.88 29.63
N LYS A 160 -8.38 -4.09 28.83
CA LYS A 160 -7.73 -3.06 28.02
C LYS A 160 -8.50 -2.86 26.73
N GLY A 161 -8.93 -1.64 26.46
CA GLY A 161 -9.55 -1.29 25.19
C GLY A 161 -8.55 -1.23 24.06
N VAL A 162 -8.91 -1.77 22.89
CA VAL A 162 -8.15 -1.72 21.64
C VAL A 162 -9.07 -1.15 20.58
N THR A 163 -8.64 -0.08 19.96
CA THR A 163 -9.28 0.46 18.76
C THR A 163 -8.42 0.13 17.55
N ARG A 164 -9.04 -0.48 16.56
CA ARG A 164 -8.43 -0.84 15.29
C ARG A 164 -9.06 0.00 14.18
N ILE A 165 -8.24 0.69 13.43
CA ILE A 165 -8.64 1.40 12.22
C ILE A 165 -8.01 0.62 11.06
N THR A 166 -8.86 0.07 10.20
CA THR A 166 -8.44 -0.74 9.06
C THR A 166 -8.76 0.02 7.78
N PHE A 167 -7.77 0.20 6.94
CA PHE A 167 -7.94 0.67 5.58
C PHE A 167 -7.88 -0.57 4.68
N ASP A 168 -9.03 -1.05 4.24
CA ASP A 168 -9.13 -2.13 3.27
C ASP A 168 -9.40 -1.50 1.90
N ALA A 169 -8.36 -1.26 1.12
CA ALA A 169 -8.56 -0.79 -0.24
C ALA A 169 -9.21 -1.88 -1.09
N ASN A 170 -10.19 -1.46 -1.87
CA ASN A 170 -10.79 -2.32 -2.87
C ASN A 170 -9.71 -2.72 -3.90
N MET A 171 -9.61 -4.01 -4.21
CA MET A 171 -8.69 -4.58 -5.19
C MET A 171 -8.74 -3.83 -6.53
N TRP A 172 -9.92 -3.39 -6.96
CA TRP A 172 -10.11 -2.65 -8.20
C TRP A 172 -9.49 -1.26 -8.16
N VAL A 173 -9.57 -0.57 -7.02
CA VAL A 173 -8.91 0.74 -6.83
C VAL A 173 -7.39 0.57 -6.91
N TYR A 174 -6.86 -0.46 -6.25
CA TYR A 174 -5.43 -0.80 -6.33
C TYR A 174 -5.02 -1.09 -7.78
N LEU A 175 -5.78 -1.92 -8.50
CA LEU A 175 -5.51 -2.27 -9.90
C LEU A 175 -5.50 -1.03 -10.81
N ILE A 176 -6.48 -0.12 -10.66
CA ILE A 176 -6.53 1.11 -11.45
C ILE A 176 -5.30 1.98 -11.18
N LEU A 177 -4.92 2.18 -9.92
CA LEU A 177 -3.74 2.96 -9.56
C LEU A 177 -2.45 2.33 -10.13
N VAL A 178 -2.34 1.00 -10.08
CA VAL A 178 -1.21 0.25 -10.64
C VAL A 178 -1.15 0.43 -12.17
N ILE A 179 -2.26 0.35 -12.87
CA ILE A 179 -2.30 0.59 -14.32
C ILE A 179 -1.88 2.04 -14.65
N MET A 180 -2.39 3.02 -13.89
CA MET A 180 -2.04 4.43 -14.11
C MET A 180 -0.55 4.69 -13.91
N ILE A 181 0.09 4.11 -12.89
CA ILE A 181 1.53 4.26 -12.68
C ILE A 181 2.32 3.55 -13.79
N GLY A 182 1.86 2.38 -14.27
CA GLY A 182 2.45 1.67 -15.40
C GLY A 182 2.42 2.51 -16.69
N ILE A 183 1.30 3.17 -16.98
CA ILE A 183 1.16 4.11 -18.11
C ILE A 183 2.13 5.28 -17.95
N SER A 184 2.19 5.90 -16.77
CA SER A 184 3.09 7.00 -16.47
C SER A 184 4.55 6.61 -16.71
N TRP A 185 4.99 5.45 -16.21
CA TRP A 185 6.34 4.95 -16.45
C TRP A 185 6.60 4.57 -17.91
N GLY A 186 5.57 4.08 -18.61
CA GLY A 186 5.65 3.83 -20.07
C GLY A 186 6.02 5.09 -20.86
N ILE A 187 5.35 6.21 -20.56
CA ILE A 187 5.65 7.53 -21.14
C ILE A 187 7.08 7.98 -20.75
N GLY A 188 7.44 7.80 -19.48
CA GLY A 188 8.75 8.19 -18.95
C GLY A 188 9.91 7.47 -19.63
N LYS A 189 9.76 6.16 -19.91
CA LYS A 189 10.77 5.39 -20.64
C LYS A 189 11.12 6.01 -22.00
N ALA A 190 10.13 6.47 -22.75
CA ALA A 190 10.33 7.15 -24.01
C ALA A 190 10.97 8.54 -23.83
N ALA A 191 10.51 9.31 -22.85
CA ALA A 191 11.02 10.65 -22.57
C ALA A 191 12.52 10.64 -22.23
N VAL A 192 12.99 9.64 -21.44
CA VAL A 192 14.42 9.53 -21.13
C VAL A 192 15.25 9.30 -22.38
N TYR A 193 14.85 8.37 -23.24
CA TYR A 193 15.60 8.11 -24.49
C TYR A 193 15.56 9.29 -25.47
N LYS A 194 14.53 10.13 -25.41
CA LYS A 194 14.46 11.34 -26.24
C LYS A 194 15.43 12.44 -25.80
N HIS A 195 15.82 12.45 -24.51
CA HIS A 195 16.86 13.36 -24.03
C HIS A 195 18.25 13.05 -24.59
N ILE A 196 18.55 11.78 -24.92
CA ILE A 196 19.90 11.36 -25.29
C ILE A 196 20.38 12.07 -26.58
N PRO A 197 19.64 12.03 -27.71
CA PRO A 197 20.02 12.73 -28.91
C PRO A 197 20.14 14.26 -28.76
N GLU A 198 19.31 14.84 -27.88
CA GLU A 198 19.31 16.27 -27.63
C GLU A 198 20.59 16.76 -26.95
N TYR A 199 21.20 15.92 -26.11
CA TYR A 199 22.40 16.28 -25.33
C TYR A 199 23.68 15.59 -25.79
N PHE A 200 23.58 14.48 -26.52
CA PHE A 200 24.69 13.64 -26.98
C PHE A 200 24.46 13.16 -28.41
N PRO A 201 24.37 14.09 -29.39
CA PRO A 201 24.05 13.73 -30.79
C PRO A 201 25.07 12.82 -31.45
N SER A 202 26.35 12.92 -31.06
CA SER A 202 27.45 12.08 -31.60
C SER A 202 27.61 10.74 -30.91
N GLU A 203 27.03 10.55 -29.71
CA GLU A 203 27.31 9.39 -28.87
C GLU A 203 26.00 8.66 -28.41
N ILE A 204 24.95 8.76 -29.21
CA ILE A 204 23.60 8.26 -28.89
C ILE A 204 23.64 6.79 -28.49
N GLY A 205 24.37 5.94 -29.20
CA GLY A 205 24.43 4.51 -28.95
C GLY A 205 25.13 4.17 -27.65
N VAL A 206 26.27 4.79 -27.36
CA VAL A 206 27.06 4.55 -26.14
C VAL A 206 26.28 5.03 -24.89
N VAL A 207 25.77 6.26 -24.95
CA VAL A 207 25.01 6.85 -23.84
C VAL A 207 23.71 6.10 -23.64
N GLY A 208 23.00 5.71 -24.69
CA GLY A 208 21.79 4.90 -24.64
C GLY A 208 22.03 3.54 -23.99
N GLY A 209 23.13 2.89 -24.32
CA GLY A 209 23.54 1.63 -23.69
C GLY A 209 23.86 1.78 -22.21
N MET A 210 24.61 2.81 -21.81
CA MET A 210 24.89 3.11 -20.39
C MET A 210 23.62 3.40 -19.59
N VAL A 211 22.72 4.21 -20.15
CA VAL A 211 21.43 4.52 -19.51
C VAL A 211 20.57 3.27 -19.38
N GLY A 212 20.56 2.41 -20.41
CA GLY A 212 19.84 1.13 -20.40
C GLY A 212 20.36 0.18 -19.32
N LEU A 213 21.67 0.07 -19.18
CA LEU A 213 22.33 -0.76 -18.16
C LEU A 213 22.01 -0.26 -16.75
N LEU A 214 22.13 1.06 -16.50
CA LEU A 214 21.80 1.65 -15.20
C LEU A 214 20.33 1.51 -14.83
N GLY A 215 19.43 1.43 -15.80
CA GLY A 215 18.02 1.21 -15.56
C GLY A 215 17.63 -0.24 -15.31
N GLY A 216 18.48 -1.20 -15.68
CA GLY A 216 18.26 -2.64 -15.49
C GLY A 216 18.86 -3.19 -14.20
N LEU A 217 19.67 -2.39 -13.47
CA LEU A 217 20.22 -2.74 -12.15
C LEU A 217 19.15 -2.63 -11.05
#